data_a9e6c5e13c3dfa313d58dda2cf7581ac
#
_entry.id   a9e6c5e13c3dfa313d58dda2cf7581ac
#
_cell.length_a   1.000
_cell.length_b   1.000
_cell.length_c   1.000
_cell.angle_alpha   90.00
_cell.angle_beta   90.00
_cell.angle_gamma   90.00
#
_symmetry.space_group_name_H-M   'P 1'
#
loop_
_entity.id
_entity.type
_entity.pdbx_description
1 polymer ?
#
loop_
_entity_poly.entity_id
_entity_poly.type
_entity_poly.pdbx_seq_one_letter_code
_entity_poly.pdbx_strand_id
1 'polypeptide(L)'
;VSGAIETDATWYAGAGPYIIEQIVTVKDKAVLTIEPGTEVRSKGGALIIEGQLNAGGTKEHLIIFAAAEAGKTWEGIIFNNVKEKDNHLQFVRISNADTAVFCRASSPRIEDSELTENNIALKISGAFSKPDVIRNTIHKNREEAVLITDGAMPALLENTIADNLKEGIYIQAASPSLHKNNIARNKGVGISVRNSKAVIAENNITDNMPFDLTADMTGEPVNALDNWWGSVRGLDILSRIRGRINIARILNDGYPAGKPVELPILDALLGGTIDKDSFLILSNSPYKVAKDVVITGGATLYVEPGVIILYDQNRVITAEDGGVVARGTKDMSILLTASGATPLPGFYSSAVRFTKLTKVNSVFSYCIVKYAETAFDIHYGTPEISHSHIAMNSQSGIFCRNDAAPKITYSTFFNNSGEGAILSVGMSKPVVNYNNFLNNAFAIQAFSSICIDARHNWWGNSPPDEKDIFKHGDDSININPWLEKPEDKAFQE
;
A
#
# COMPACT_ATOMS: atom_id res chain seq x y z
N VAL A 1 -43.53 10.63 -16.78
CA VAL A 1 -43.66 11.31 -15.47
C VAL A 1 -42.60 12.40 -15.36
N SER A 2 -42.95 13.55 -14.78
CA SER A 2 -42.04 14.66 -14.51
C SER A 2 -42.62 15.55 -13.42
N GLY A 3 -41.80 16.37 -12.77
CA GLY A 3 -42.21 17.34 -11.75
C GLY A 3 -42.26 16.75 -10.33
N ALA A 4 -43.04 17.40 -9.45
CA ALA A 4 -43.13 17.06 -8.04
C ALA A 4 -44.21 16.04 -7.72
N ILE A 5 -43.87 15.06 -6.90
CA ILE A 5 -44.85 14.17 -6.20
C ILE A 5 -45.04 14.77 -4.81
N GLU A 6 -46.16 15.43 -4.61
CA GLU A 6 -46.46 16.18 -3.38
C GLU A 6 -47.32 15.38 -2.38
N THR A 7 -47.93 14.29 -2.85
CA THR A 7 -48.76 13.37 -2.05
C THR A 7 -48.33 11.93 -2.32
N ASP A 8 -48.72 11.02 -1.45
CA ASP A 8 -48.38 9.61 -1.60
C ASP A 8 -48.81 9.07 -2.98
N ALA A 9 -47.90 8.31 -3.58
CA ALA A 9 -48.08 7.74 -4.91
C ALA A 9 -47.54 6.31 -4.96
N THR A 10 -48.19 5.50 -5.77
CA THR A 10 -47.75 4.11 -6.01
C THR A 10 -47.50 3.88 -7.50
N TRP A 11 -46.29 3.36 -7.80
CA TRP A 11 -45.94 2.86 -9.13
C TRP A 11 -46.03 1.33 -9.11
N TYR A 12 -46.69 0.73 -10.10
CA TYR A 12 -46.92 -0.70 -10.18
C TYR A 12 -46.71 -1.25 -11.59
N ALA A 13 -46.34 -2.51 -11.70
CA ALA A 13 -45.94 -3.13 -12.95
C ALA A 13 -46.97 -3.00 -14.09
N GLY A 14 -48.26 -3.10 -13.75
CA GLY A 14 -49.36 -3.03 -14.75
C GLY A 14 -49.56 -1.67 -15.41
N ALA A 15 -49.00 -0.59 -14.84
CA ALA A 15 -49.06 0.76 -15.42
C ALA A 15 -47.71 1.19 -16.03
N GLY A 16 -46.67 0.34 -15.95
CA GLY A 16 -45.32 0.63 -16.47
C GLY A 16 -45.17 0.38 -17.98
N PRO A 17 -44.00 0.73 -18.55
CA PRO A 17 -42.89 1.38 -17.89
C PRO A 17 -43.19 2.85 -17.56
N TYR A 18 -42.73 3.30 -16.37
CA TYR A 18 -42.80 4.70 -16.02
C TYR A 18 -41.60 5.42 -16.67
N ILE A 19 -41.90 6.39 -17.53
CA ILE A 19 -40.85 7.16 -18.24
C ILE A 19 -40.60 8.47 -17.51
N ILE A 20 -39.41 8.64 -16.91
CA ILE A 20 -38.96 9.91 -16.36
C ILE A 20 -38.49 10.78 -17.53
N GLU A 21 -39.31 11.77 -17.89
CA GLU A 21 -39.00 12.69 -19.01
C GLU A 21 -37.91 13.73 -18.63
N GLN A 22 -37.97 14.21 -17.39
CA GLN A 22 -37.08 15.17 -16.78
C GLN A 22 -36.83 14.77 -15.32
N ILE A 23 -36.72 15.73 -14.42
CA ILE A 23 -36.57 15.44 -12.97
C ILE A 23 -37.92 15.11 -12.37
N VAL A 24 -37.96 14.03 -11.59
CA VAL A 24 -39.08 13.72 -10.69
C VAL A 24 -38.60 13.90 -9.26
N THR A 25 -39.31 14.70 -8.45
CA THR A 25 -38.97 14.94 -7.05
C THR A 25 -40.06 14.49 -6.12
N VAL A 26 -39.76 13.50 -5.25
CA VAL A 26 -40.66 13.11 -4.14
C VAL A 26 -40.47 14.11 -3.01
N LYS A 27 -41.48 14.93 -2.74
CA LYS A 27 -41.41 16.01 -1.76
C LYS A 27 -41.46 15.50 -0.31
N ASP A 28 -41.00 16.34 0.62
CA ASP A 28 -40.75 15.98 2.03
C ASP A 28 -41.87 15.23 2.74
N LYS A 29 -43.14 15.46 2.42
CA LYS A 29 -44.28 14.80 3.06
C LYS A 29 -44.83 13.62 2.27
N ALA A 30 -44.37 13.39 1.06
CA ALA A 30 -44.86 12.38 0.16
C ALA A 30 -44.08 11.06 0.31
N VAL A 31 -44.76 9.98 0.10
CA VAL A 31 -44.22 8.62 0.00
C VAL A 31 -44.40 8.12 -1.43
N LEU A 32 -43.30 7.77 -2.10
CA LEU A 32 -43.39 7.01 -3.35
C LEU A 32 -43.17 5.53 -3.04
N THR A 33 -44.19 4.72 -3.28
CA THR A 33 -44.09 3.26 -3.22
C THR A 33 -43.94 2.70 -4.62
N ILE A 34 -42.91 1.84 -4.84
CA ILE A 34 -42.73 1.15 -6.11
C ILE A 34 -42.85 -0.35 -5.87
N GLU A 35 -43.84 -0.96 -6.51
CA GLU A 35 -44.19 -2.36 -6.33
C GLU A 35 -43.25 -3.30 -7.14
N PRO A 36 -43.16 -4.60 -6.73
CA PRO A 36 -42.36 -5.61 -7.45
C PRO A 36 -42.68 -5.70 -8.94
N GLY A 37 -41.66 -5.86 -9.77
CA GLY A 37 -41.78 -5.99 -11.22
C GLY A 37 -42.00 -4.66 -11.97
N THR A 38 -41.99 -3.54 -11.27
CA THR A 38 -42.14 -2.21 -11.90
C THR A 38 -40.90 -1.84 -12.68
N GLU A 39 -41.08 -1.32 -13.89
CA GLU A 39 -40.02 -0.80 -14.73
C GLU A 39 -40.07 0.73 -14.79
N VAL A 40 -38.95 1.37 -14.49
CA VAL A 40 -38.73 2.82 -14.54
C VAL A 40 -37.62 3.12 -15.51
N ARG A 41 -37.92 3.90 -16.55
CA ARG A 41 -36.99 4.33 -17.58
C ARG A 41 -36.77 5.83 -17.53
N SER A 42 -35.57 6.32 -17.72
CA SER A 42 -35.32 7.78 -17.75
C SER A 42 -34.70 8.23 -19.08
N LYS A 43 -35.18 9.36 -19.58
CA LYS A 43 -34.60 10.07 -20.76
C LYS A 43 -33.45 11.00 -20.39
N GLY A 44 -32.85 10.83 -19.21
CA GLY A 44 -31.71 11.60 -18.75
C GLY A 44 -31.89 12.20 -17.34
N GLY A 45 -33.13 12.44 -16.90
CA GLY A 45 -33.40 13.09 -15.61
C GLY A 45 -33.20 12.18 -14.39
N ALA A 46 -33.31 12.76 -13.20
CA ALA A 46 -33.14 12.10 -11.90
C ALA A 46 -34.48 11.76 -11.23
N LEU A 47 -34.44 10.77 -10.34
CA LEU A 47 -35.45 10.61 -9.28
C LEU A 47 -34.87 11.16 -7.97
N ILE A 48 -35.33 12.35 -7.56
CA ILE A 48 -34.85 13.03 -6.34
C ILE A 48 -35.81 12.71 -5.19
N ILE A 49 -35.26 12.27 -4.08
CA ILE A 49 -35.97 11.91 -2.87
C ILE A 49 -35.69 12.96 -1.80
N GLU A 50 -36.64 13.80 -1.51
CA GLU A 50 -36.69 14.72 -0.35
C GLU A 50 -37.70 14.17 0.69
N GLY A 51 -38.60 13.32 0.26
CA GLY A 51 -39.59 12.57 1.02
C GLY A 51 -39.16 11.16 1.36
N GLN A 52 -40.05 10.18 1.10
CA GLN A 52 -39.79 8.78 1.35
C GLN A 52 -39.94 7.97 0.05
N LEU A 53 -38.99 7.03 -0.14
CA LEU A 53 -39.05 6.03 -1.21
C LEU A 53 -39.05 4.64 -0.61
N ASN A 54 -40.09 3.86 -0.96
CA ASN A 54 -40.19 2.44 -0.67
C ASN A 54 -40.18 1.66 -1.99
N ALA A 55 -39.00 1.23 -2.43
CA ALA A 55 -38.86 0.42 -3.63
C ALA A 55 -38.47 -1.01 -3.21
N GLY A 56 -39.50 -1.82 -2.99
CA GLY A 56 -39.37 -3.20 -2.52
C GLY A 56 -39.79 -4.19 -3.62
N GLY A 57 -38.81 -4.69 -4.38
CA GLY A 57 -39.00 -5.80 -5.28
C GLY A 57 -39.02 -7.16 -4.58
N THR A 58 -39.00 -8.23 -5.37
CA THR A 58 -38.72 -9.59 -4.89
C THR A 58 -37.66 -10.23 -5.79
N LYS A 59 -37.08 -11.33 -5.35
CA LYS A 59 -36.09 -12.06 -6.15
C LYS A 59 -36.63 -12.47 -7.52
N GLU A 60 -37.88 -12.80 -7.61
CA GLU A 60 -38.56 -13.19 -8.84
C GLU A 60 -39.06 -11.99 -9.66
N HIS A 61 -39.34 -10.85 -9.02
CA HIS A 61 -39.91 -9.65 -9.62
C HIS A 61 -39.11 -8.40 -9.19
N LEU A 62 -37.92 -8.23 -9.81
CA LEU A 62 -37.08 -7.08 -9.56
C LEU A 62 -37.76 -5.78 -10.02
N ILE A 63 -37.48 -4.69 -9.32
CA ILE A 63 -37.75 -3.35 -9.84
C ILE A 63 -36.59 -2.93 -10.70
N ILE A 64 -36.85 -2.45 -11.91
CA ILE A 64 -35.82 -2.08 -12.87
C ILE A 64 -35.74 -0.55 -13.05
N PHE A 65 -34.55 0.02 -12.86
CA PHE A 65 -34.28 1.41 -13.20
C PHE A 65 -33.20 1.45 -14.27
N ALA A 66 -33.46 2.12 -15.39
CA ALA A 66 -32.47 2.23 -16.46
C ALA A 66 -32.68 3.47 -17.34
N ALA A 67 -31.71 3.78 -18.19
CA ALA A 67 -31.91 4.75 -19.25
C ALA A 67 -33.00 4.26 -20.25
N ALA A 68 -33.82 5.20 -20.77
CA ALA A 68 -34.85 4.90 -21.75
C ALA A 68 -34.30 4.50 -23.11
N GLU A 69 -33.14 5.02 -23.48
CA GLU A 69 -32.49 4.81 -24.76
C GLU A 69 -31.17 4.05 -24.59
N ALA A 70 -30.91 3.10 -25.48
CA ALA A 70 -29.66 2.35 -25.48
C ALA A 70 -28.45 3.28 -25.69
N GLY A 71 -27.39 3.09 -24.89
CA GLY A 71 -26.16 3.89 -24.97
C GLY A 71 -26.25 5.29 -24.36
N LYS A 72 -27.40 5.67 -23.81
CA LYS A 72 -27.56 6.89 -23.02
C LYS A 72 -27.42 6.61 -21.53
N THR A 73 -27.19 7.66 -20.77
CA THR A 73 -27.18 7.63 -19.28
C THR A 73 -28.31 8.49 -18.74
N TRP A 74 -28.63 8.29 -17.46
CA TRP A 74 -29.54 9.11 -16.70
C TRP A 74 -28.89 9.48 -15.36
N GLU A 75 -29.38 10.48 -14.66
CA GLU A 75 -28.71 11.00 -13.47
C GLU A 75 -28.74 10.03 -12.28
N GLY A 76 -29.76 9.16 -12.17
CA GLY A 76 -29.90 8.17 -11.09
C GLY A 76 -30.93 8.55 -10.02
N ILE A 77 -30.85 7.86 -8.88
CA ILE A 77 -31.68 8.09 -7.70
C ILE A 77 -30.87 8.90 -6.68
N ILE A 78 -31.38 10.06 -6.29
CA ILE A 78 -30.69 10.99 -5.40
C ILE A 78 -31.51 11.16 -4.11
N PHE A 79 -31.03 10.60 -3.01
CA PHE A 79 -31.54 10.91 -1.67
C PHE A 79 -30.91 12.22 -1.20
N ASN A 80 -31.71 13.28 -1.08
CA ASN A 80 -31.21 14.63 -0.86
C ASN A 80 -31.62 15.17 0.50
N ASN A 81 -30.72 15.15 1.46
CA ASN A 81 -30.90 15.68 2.82
C ASN A 81 -32.13 15.08 3.55
N VAL A 82 -32.40 13.80 3.32
CA VAL A 82 -33.51 13.08 3.93
C VAL A 82 -33.10 12.59 5.30
N LYS A 83 -33.67 13.18 6.34
CA LYS A 83 -33.45 12.82 7.74
C LYS A 83 -34.59 11.97 8.26
N GLU A 84 -34.30 11.00 9.11
CA GLU A 84 -35.26 10.26 9.95
C GLU A 84 -36.39 9.55 9.18
N LYS A 85 -36.15 9.12 7.93
CA LYS A 85 -37.18 8.41 7.14
C LYS A 85 -36.68 7.02 6.76
N ASP A 86 -37.58 6.06 6.80
CA ASP A 86 -37.34 4.68 6.39
C ASP A 86 -37.36 4.58 4.87
N ASN A 87 -36.24 4.97 4.25
CA ASN A 87 -36.04 4.86 2.82
C ASN A 87 -35.32 3.55 2.49
N HIS A 88 -35.89 2.77 1.58
CA HIS A 88 -35.20 1.56 1.17
C HIS A 88 -35.31 1.22 -0.32
N LEU A 89 -34.28 0.58 -0.80
CA LEU A 89 -34.17 -0.07 -2.11
C LEU A 89 -33.83 -1.54 -1.87
N GLN A 90 -34.75 -2.43 -2.23
CA GLN A 90 -34.55 -3.86 -2.08
C GLN A 90 -35.00 -4.60 -3.34
N PHE A 91 -34.16 -5.56 -3.77
CA PHE A 91 -34.37 -6.29 -5.02
C PHE A 91 -34.62 -5.38 -6.22
N VAL A 92 -33.76 -4.35 -6.34
CA VAL A 92 -33.75 -3.45 -7.49
C VAL A 92 -32.55 -3.72 -8.38
N ARG A 93 -32.69 -3.50 -9.67
CA ARG A 93 -31.57 -3.41 -10.61
C ARG A 93 -31.50 -1.99 -11.14
N ILE A 94 -30.33 -1.34 -10.99
CA ILE A 94 -30.10 0.02 -11.48
C ILE A 94 -28.94 -0.02 -12.47
N SER A 95 -29.20 0.46 -13.70
CA SER A 95 -28.18 0.46 -14.76
C SER A 95 -28.18 1.72 -15.60
N ASN A 96 -27.07 1.96 -16.27
CA ASN A 96 -26.83 3.06 -17.21
C ASN A 96 -27.08 4.44 -16.58
N ALA A 97 -26.87 4.59 -15.27
CA ALA A 97 -26.90 5.87 -14.59
C ALA A 97 -25.52 6.54 -14.58
N ASP A 98 -25.50 7.87 -14.47
CA ASP A 98 -24.29 8.59 -14.13
C ASP A 98 -23.88 8.26 -12.68
N THR A 99 -24.82 8.38 -11.74
CA THR A 99 -24.67 7.82 -10.39
C THR A 99 -25.92 7.03 -10.04
N ALA A 100 -25.83 5.69 -9.95
CA ALA A 100 -27.02 4.87 -9.74
C ALA A 100 -27.79 5.25 -8.49
N VAL A 101 -27.08 5.38 -7.34
CA VAL A 101 -27.64 5.89 -6.09
C VAL A 101 -26.70 6.91 -5.47
N PHE A 102 -27.19 8.10 -5.19
CA PHE A 102 -26.48 9.13 -4.46
C PHE A 102 -27.14 9.41 -3.10
N CYS A 103 -26.44 9.10 -2.01
CA CYS A 103 -26.84 9.45 -0.64
C CYS A 103 -26.17 10.77 -0.22
N ARG A 104 -26.86 11.88 -0.38
CA ARG A 104 -26.41 13.21 0.05
C ARG A 104 -27.02 13.55 1.40
N ALA A 105 -26.23 13.54 2.47
CA ALA A 105 -26.68 13.74 3.84
C ALA A 105 -27.95 12.89 4.16
N SER A 106 -27.96 11.65 3.73
CA SER A 106 -29.13 10.74 3.77
C SER A 106 -28.69 9.32 4.05
N SER A 107 -29.55 8.53 4.69
CA SER A 107 -29.23 7.19 5.19
C SER A 107 -30.26 6.13 4.77
N PRO A 108 -30.46 5.88 3.45
CA PRO A 108 -31.34 4.80 3.01
C PRO A 108 -30.73 3.44 3.32
N ARG A 109 -31.57 2.42 3.36
CA ARG A 109 -31.19 1.01 3.32
C ARG A 109 -31.18 0.51 1.88
N ILE A 110 -30.10 -0.06 1.43
CA ILE A 110 -29.93 -0.60 0.08
C ILE A 110 -29.50 -2.05 0.21
N GLU A 111 -30.36 -2.97 -0.18
CA GLU A 111 -30.09 -4.38 0.04
C GLU A 111 -30.57 -5.30 -1.09
N ASP A 112 -29.90 -6.47 -1.19
CA ASP A 112 -30.26 -7.54 -2.13
C ASP A 112 -30.42 -7.07 -3.58
N SER A 113 -29.65 -6.04 -3.99
CA SER A 113 -29.84 -5.29 -5.23
C SER A 113 -28.62 -5.38 -6.15
N GLU A 114 -28.82 -5.07 -7.43
CA GLU A 114 -27.77 -5.08 -8.45
C GLU A 114 -27.55 -3.67 -9.02
N LEU A 115 -26.33 -3.15 -8.88
CA LEU A 115 -25.90 -1.86 -9.43
C LEU A 115 -24.84 -2.11 -10.52
N THR A 116 -25.23 -2.02 -11.78
CA THR A 116 -24.38 -2.48 -12.90
C THR A 116 -24.36 -1.50 -14.07
N GLU A 117 -23.24 -1.44 -14.78
CA GLU A 117 -23.08 -0.63 -16.01
C GLU A 117 -23.33 0.87 -15.83
N ASN A 118 -23.20 1.38 -14.59
CA ASN A 118 -23.27 2.80 -14.28
C ASN A 118 -21.89 3.46 -14.43
N ASN A 119 -21.81 4.79 -14.40
CA ASN A 119 -20.52 5.42 -14.18
C ASN A 119 -20.11 5.16 -12.72
N ILE A 120 -20.82 5.71 -11.74
CA ILE A 120 -20.65 5.40 -10.31
C ILE A 120 -21.86 4.58 -9.84
N ALA A 121 -21.65 3.45 -9.17
CA ALA A 121 -22.79 2.69 -8.66
C ALA A 121 -23.38 3.32 -7.40
N LEU A 122 -22.52 3.72 -6.45
CA LEU A 122 -22.99 4.26 -5.19
C LEU A 122 -22.09 5.43 -4.75
N LYS A 123 -22.67 6.61 -4.58
CA LYS A 123 -22.00 7.79 -4.01
C LYS A 123 -22.62 8.13 -2.66
N ILE A 124 -21.78 8.30 -1.63
CA ILE A 124 -22.21 8.60 -0.26
C ILE A 124 -21.39 9.79 0.24
N SER A 125 -22.06 10.90 0.56
CA SER A 125 -21.38 12.14 0.92
C SER A 125 -22.11 12.88 2.04
N GLY A 126 -21.32 13.46 2.98
CA GLY A 126 -21.81 14.25 4.09
C GLY A 126 -21.86 13.52 5.43
N ALA A 127 -21.56 14.22 6.51
CA ALA A 127 -21.41 13.69 7.86
C ALA A 127 -22.65 12.97 8.42
N PHE A 128 -23.83 13.22 7.85
CA PHE A 128 -25.08 12.55 8.23
C PHE A 128 -25.45 11.38 7.32
N SER A 129 -24.61 11.07 6.31
CA SER A 129 -24.82 9.91 5.44
C SER A 129 -24.31 8.64 6.11
N LYS A 130 -25.23 7.82 6.58
CA LYS A 130 -24.97 6.53 7.25
C LYS A 130 -25.86 5.42 6.65
N PRO A 131 -25.87 5.24 5.32
CA PRO A 131 -26.69 4.18 4.73
C PRO A 131 -26.19 2.79 5.14
N ASP A 132 -27.13 1.86 5.24
CA ASP A 132 -26.87 0.43 5.31
C ASP A 132 -26.87 -0.15 3.90
N VAL A 133 -25.72 -0.68 3.47
CA VAL A 133 -25.54 -1.27 2.13
C VAL A 133 -25.26 -2.76 2.30
N ILE A 134 -26.24 -3.61 2.01
CA ILE A 134 -26.21 -5.01 2.46
C ILE A 134 -26.51 -5.98 1.32
N ARG A 135 -25.67 -6.97 1.10
CA ARG A 135 -25.83 -8.07 0.13
C ARG A 135 -26.12 -7.61 -1.30
N ASN A 136 -25.55 -6.49 -1.72
CA ASN A 136 -25.68 -6.00 -3.08
C ASN A 136 -24.60 -6.59 -3.99
N THR A 137 -24.90 -6.67 -5.28
CA THR A 137 -23.94 -6.99 -6.34
C THR A 137 -23.64 -5.73 -7.13
N ILE A 138 -22.38 -5.28 -7.09
CA ILE A 138 -21.91 -4.02 -7.70
C ILE A 138 -20.79 -4.35 -8.69
N HIS A 139 -21.09 -4.29 -9.99
CA HIS A 139 -20.17 -4.74 -11.01
C HIS A 139 -20.29 -4.00 -12.34
N LYS A 140 -19.24 -4.07 -13.18
CA LYS A 140 -19.17 -3.45 -14.52
C LYS A 140 -19.40 -1.94 -14.53
N ASN A 141 -19.21 -1.25 -13.41
CA ASN A 141 -19.29 0.20 -13.37
C ASN A 141 -18.01 0.82 -13.91
N ARG A 142 -18.09 2.02 -14.51
CA ARG A 142 -17.03 2.60 -15.33
C ARG A 142 -16.02 3.41 -14.54
N GLU A 143 -16.47 4.04 -13.46
CA GLU A 143 -15.67 4.83 -12.51
C GLU A 143 -15.58 4.08 -11.18
N GLU A 144 -15.37 4.79 -10.05
CA GLU A 144 -15.40 4.16 -8.73
C GLU A 144 -16.74 3.46 -8.49
N ALA A 145 -16.71 2.16 -8.16
CA ALA A 145 -17.95 1.45 -7.91
C ALA A 145 -18.68 2.02 -6.68
N VAL A 146 -17.93 2.31 -5.60
CA VAL A 146 -18.46 2.96 -4.40
C VAL A 146 -17.55 4.14 -4.03
N LEU A 147 -18.11 5.34 -3.97
CA LEU A 147 -17.44 6.58 -3.61
C LEU A 147 -17.98 7.13 -2.29
N ILE A 148 -17.12 7.23 -1.24
CA ILE A 148 -17.49 7.64 0.12
C ILE A 148 -16.68 8.86 0.52
N THR A 149 -17.35 10.00 0.79
CA THR A 149 -16.67 11.28 1.02
C THR A 149 -17.32 12.11 2.15
N ASP A 150 -16.65 13.20 2.53
CA ASP A 150 -17.21 14.33 3.30
C ASP A 150 -17.79 13.94 4.66
N GLY A 151 -17.09 13.09 5.41
CA GLY A 151 -17.49 12.68 6.75
C GLY A 151 -18.57 11.59 6.80
N ALA A 152 -18.90 10.97 5.67
CA ALA A 152 -19.88 9.89 5.62
C ALA A 152 -19.41 8.64 6.41
N MET A 153 -20.37 7.91 7.00
CA MET A 153 -20.11 6.75 7.85
C MET A 153 -21.03 5.57 7.49
N PRO A 154 -21.04 5.09 6.22
CA PRO A 154 -21.88 3.96 5.85
C PRO A 154 -21.39 2.65 6.46
N ALA A 155 -22.33 1.69 6.58
CA ALA A 155 -22.04 0.29 6.83
C ALA A 155 -22.20 -0.52 5.52
N LEU A 156 -21.12 -1.14 5.05
CA LEU A 156 -21.12 -2.04 3.90
C LEU A 156 -20.97 -3.47 4.41
N LEU A 157 -22.00 -4.30 4.23
CA LEU A 157 -22.06 -5.65 4.77
C LEU A 157 -22.43 -6.68 3.70
N GLU A 158 -21.61 -7.72 3.55
CA GLU A 158 -21.90 -8.88 2.67
C GLU A 158 -22.11 -8.51 1.19
N ASN A 159 -21.57 -7.38 0.70
CA ASN A 159 -21.68 -7.01 -0.70
C ASN A 159 -20.61 -7.71 -1.55
N THR A 160 -20.95 -7.93 -2.82
CA THR A 160 -19.99 -8.31 -3.87
C THR A 160 -19.71 -7.07 -4.73
N ILE A 161 -18.48 -6.56 -4.65
CA ILE A 161 -18.01 -5.38 -5.40
C ILE A 161 -16.87 -5.85 -6.31
N ALA A 162 -17.20 -6.27 -7.50
CA ALA A 162 -16.26 -6.97 -8.36
C ALA A 162 -16.38 -6.60 -9.84
N ASP A 163 -15.31 -6.85 -10.59
CA ASP A 163 -15.29 -6.69 -12.04
C ASP A 163 -15.65 -5.27 -12.52
N ASN A 164 -15.37 -4.22 -11.70
CA ASN A 164 -15.54 -2.81 -12.07
C ASN A 164 -14.30 -2.30 -12.84
N LEU A 165 -14.47 -1.24 -13.63
CA LEU A 165 -13.42 -0.75 -14.53
C LEU A 165 -12.41 0.18 -13.87
N LYS A 166 -12.70 0.67 -12.66
CA LYS A 166 -11.79 1.43 -11.80
C LYS A 166 -11.81 0.87 -10.37
N GLU A 167 -11.66 1.75 -9.35
CA GLU A 167 -11.64 1.37 -7.96
C GLU A 167 -12.92 0.66 -7.52
N GLY A 168 -12.77 -0.38 -6.69
CA GLY A 168 -13.91 -1.02 -6.03
C GLY A 168 -14.56 -0.06 -5.03
N ILE A 169 -13.77 0.47 -4.09
CA ILE A 169 -14.24 1.44 -3.09
C ILE A 169 -13.19 2.56 -2.94
N TYR A 170 -13.62 3.80 -3.11
CA TYR A 170 -12.80 4.97 -2.83
C TYR A 170 -13.35 5.71 -1.61
N ILE A 171 -12.51 5.94 -0.61
CA ILE A 171 -12.84 6.54 0.68
C ILE A 171 -11.96 7.78 0.89
N GLN A 172 -12.58 8.94 1.06
CA GLN A 172 -11.88 10.19 1.32
C GLN A 172 -12.55 11.01 2.41
N ALA A 173 -11.80 11.38 3.46
CA ALA A 173 -12.29 12.16 4.58
C ALA A 173 -13.59 11.58 5.18
N ALA A 174 -13.65 10.26 5.40
CA ALA A 174 -14.83 9.52 5.83
C ALA A 174 -14.48 8.40 6.82
N SER A 175 -15.49 7.77 7.41
CA SER A 175 -15.27 6.73 8.43
C SER A 175 -16.25 5.56 8.25
N PRO A 176 -16.18 4.84 7.11
CA PRO A 176 -17.05 3.70 6.85
C PRO A 176 -16.63 2.46 7.65
N SER A 177 -17.57 1.52 7.73
CA SER A 177 -17.37 0.17 8.25
C SER A 177 -17.64 -0.85 7.12
N LEU A 178 -16.62 -1.65 6.79
CA LEU A 178 -16.64 -2.63 5.71
C LEU A 178 -16.46 -4.03 6.30
N HIS A 179 -17.51 -4.85 6.29
CA HIS A 179 -17.45 -6.21 6.84
C HIS A 179 -18.03 -7.23 5.86
N LYS A 180 -17.36 -8.39 5.77
CA LYS A 180 -17.85 -9.58 5.05
C LYS A 180 -18.11 -9.35 3.55
N ASN A 181 -17.51 -8.31 2.98
CA ASN A 181 -17.66 -8.03 1.55
C ASN A 181 -16.67 -8.86 0.73
N ASN A 182 -17.06 -9.15 -0.51
CA ASN A 182 -16.18 -9.70 -1.53
C ASN A 182 -15.77 -8.59 -2.51
N ILE A 183 -14.52 -8.13 -2.43
CA ILE A 183 -13.99 -7.00 -3.23
C ILE A 183 -12.89 -7.56 -4.13
N ALA A 184 -13.23 -7.84 -5.39
CA ALA A 184 -12.34 -8.63 -6.22
C ALA A 184 -12.35 -8.23 -7.70
N ARG A 185 -11.23 -8.43 -8.38
CA ARG A 185 -11.05 -8.26 -9.83
C ARG A 185 -11.49 -6.89 -10.38
N ASN A 186 -11.43 -5.85 -9.53
CA ASN A 186 -11.60 -4.49 -10.01
C ASN A 186 -10.33 -4.07 -10.78
N LYS A 187 -10.49 -3.34 -11.89
CA LYS A 187 -9.37 -2.88 -12.72
C LYS A 187 -8.65 -1.65 -12.13
N GLY A 188 -9.17 -1.08 -11.07
CA GLY A 188 -8.54 -0.15 -10.17
C GLY A 188 -8.25 -0.81 -8.82
N VAL A 189 -7.74 -0.04 -7.86
CA VAL A 189 -7.50 -0.48 -6.48
C VAL A 189 -8.78 -1.05 -5.86
N GLY A 190 -8.67 -2.17 -5.14
CA GLY A 190 -9.83 -2.77 -4.46
C GLY A 190 -10.47 -1.80 -3.48
N ILE A 191 -9.67 -1.27 -2.54
CA ILE A 191 -10.08 -0.24 -1.59
C ILE A 191 -9.01 0.85 -1.52
N SER A 192 -9.35 2.10 -1.78
CA SER A 192 -8.47 3.26 -1.63
C SER A 192 -8.92 4.11 -0.44
N VAL A 193 -8.05 4.33 0.55
CA VAL A 193 -8.35 5.07 1.78
C VAL A 193 -7.48 6.33 1.86
N ARG A 194 -8.11 7.51 1.92
CA ARG A 194 -7.43 8.81 1.98
C ARG A 194 -7.97 9.64 3.12
N ASN A 195 -7.09 10.09 4.02
CA ASN A 195 -7.44 10.95 5.16
C ASN A 195 -8.71 10.46 5.90
N SER A 196 -8.78 9.17 6.23
CA SER A 196 -10.00 8.48 6.64
C SER A 196 -9.75 7.47 7.74
N LYS A 197 -10.79 7.19 8.54
CA LYS A 197 -10.76 6.18 9.61
C LYS A 197 -11.70 5.01 9.26
N ALA A 198 -11.36 4.26 8.22
CA ALA A 198 -12.13 3.09 7.82
C ALA A 198 -11.85 1.89 8.74
N VAL A 199 -12.87 1.11 9.05
CA VAL A 199 -12.77 -0.22 9.66
C VAL A 199 -13.00 -1.25 8.58
N ILE A 200 -12.02 -2.12 8.32
CA ILE A 200 -12.05 -3.09 7.22
C ILE A 200 -11.73 -4.46 7.80
N ALA A 201 -12.75 -5.31 7.97
CA ALA A 201 -12.57 -6.61 8.63
C ALA A 201 -13.46 -7.71 8.03
N GLU A 202 -13.00 -8.94 8.07
CA GLU A 202 -13.70 -10.13 7.59
C GLU A 202 -14.07 -10.10 6.08
N ASN A 203 -13.40 -9.26 5.28
CA ASN A 203 -13.63 -9.17 3.85
C ASN A 203 -12.72 -10.14 3.07
N ASN A 204 -13.17 -10.54 1.88
CA ASN A 204 -12.31 -11.11 0.85
C ASN A 204 -11.85 -9.97 -0.07
N ILE A 205 -10.55 -9.68 -0.10
CA ILE A 205 -9.99 -8.57 -0.88
C ILE A 205 -8.88 -9.15 -1.76
N THR A 206 -9.20 -9.45 -3.01
CA THR A 206 -8.31 -10.25 -3.87
C THR A 206 -8.33 -9.81 -5.32
N ASP A 207 -7.22 -10.01 -6.00
CA ASP A 207 -7.12 -9.88 -7.47
C ASP A 207 -7.48 -8.49 -8.03
N ASN A 208 -7.43 -7.43 -7.22
CA ASN A 208 -7.64 -6.07 -7.71
C ASN A 208 -6.33 -5.51 -8.31
N MET A 209 -6.41 -4.52 -9.17
CA MET A 209 -5.25 -3.96 -9.87
C MET A 209 -5.09 -2.45 -9.60
N PRO A 210 -3.90 -1.94 -9.34
CA PRO A 210 -2.65 -2.68 -9.11
C PRO A 210 -2.53 -3.21 -7.67
N PHE A 211 -3.39 -2.78 -6.73
CA PHE A 211 -3.35 -3.14 -5.31
C PHE A 211 -4.73 -3.56 -4.80
N ASP A 212 -4.74 -4.41 -3.78
CA ASP A 212 -5.96 -4.78 -3.09
C ASP A 212 -6.40 -3.70 -2.10
N LEU A 213 -5.45 -3.06 -1.41
CA LEU A 213 -5.73 -1.94 -0.51
C LEU A 213 -4.61 -0.89 -0.59
N THR A 214 -5.01 0.38 -0.67
CA THR A 214 -4.06 1.50 -0.50
C THR A 214 -4.51 2.44 0.60
N ALA A 215 -3.54 2.99 1.34
CA ALA A 215 -3.76 3.99 2.38
C ALA A 215 -2.73 5.12 2.28
N ASP A 216 -2.89 6.16 3.11
CA ASP A 216 -1.91 7.23 3.22
C ASP A 216 -0.58 6.70 3.78
N MET A 217 0.52 7.35 3.39
CA MET A 217 1.86 6.99 3.84
C MET A 217 2.19 7.56 5.23
N THR A 218 1.41 8.50 5.71
CA THR A 218 1.56 9.20 6.99
C THR A 218 0.26 9.16 7.78
N GLY A 219 0.31 9.53 9.05
CA GLY A 219 -0.86 9.52 9.92
C GLY A 219 -1.13 8.16 10.58
N GLU A 220 -2.33 7.98 11.11
CA GLU A 220 -2.74 6.74 11.75
C GLU A 220 -2.90 5.60 10.74
N PRO A 221 -2.47 4.38 11.07
CA PRO A 221 -2.66 3.23 10.20
C PRO A 221 -4.15 2.89 9.99
N VAL A 222 -4.50 2.48 8.79
CA VAL A 222 -5.81 1.90 8.50
C VAL A 222 -5.89 0.51 9.14
N ASN A 223 -6.93 0.25 9.93
CA ASN A 223 -7.14 -1.05 10.54
C ASN A 223 -7.79 -2.01 9.52
N ALA A 224 -7.04 -3.01 9.08
CA ALA A 224 -7.45 -4.02 8.11
C ALA A 224 -7.22 -5.45 8.61
N LEU A 225 -7.53 -5.68 9.90
CA LEU A 225 -7.40 -7.00 10.53
C LEU A 225 -8.46 -7.98 10.04
N ASP A 226 -8.14 -9.26 10.11
CA ASP A 226 -9.06 -10.37 9.83
C ASP A 226 -9.66 -10.34 8.41
N ASN A 227 -8.92 -9.87 7.41
CA ASN A 227 -9.32 -9.98 6.00
C ASN A 227 -8.59 -11.14 5.33
N TRP A 228 -9.21 -11.71 4.31
CA TRP A 228 -8.59 -12.63 3.38
C TRP A 228 -7.99 -11.90 2.19
N TRP A 229 -6.73 -12.16 1.89
CA TRP A 229 -5.94 -11.49 0.85
C TRP A 229 -5.56 -12.40 -0.34
N GLY A 230 -6.20 -13.58 -0.45
CA GLY A 230 -5.85 -14.58 -1.46
C GLY A 230 -4.61 -15.41 -1.13
N SER A 231 -3.92 -15.12 -0.04
CA SER A 231 -2.72 -15.82 0.43
C SER A 231 -2.59 -15.73 1.95
N VAL A 232 -1.85 -16.66 2.55
CA VAL A 232 -1.39 -16.61 3.95
C VAL A 232 0.08 -16.18 4.04
N ARG A 233 0.76 -16.00 2.91
CA ARG A 233 2.16 -15.62 2.88
C ARG A 233 2.28 -14.10 2.99
N GLY A 234 2.96 -13.63 4.04
CA GLY A 234 3.13 -12.19 4.28
C GLY A 234 3.67 -11.41 3.08
N LEU A 235 4.66 -11.95 2.35
CA LEU A 235 5.21 -11.31 1.15
C LEU A 235 4.19 -11.13 0.03
N ASP A 236 3.33 -12.12 -0.20
CA ASP A 236 2.30 -12.03 -1.25
C ASP A 236 1.33 -10.89 -0.89
N ILE A 237 0.91 -10.82 0.39
CA ILE A 237 0.00 -9.78 0.89
C ILE A 237 0.64 -8.39 0.80
N LEU A 238 1.87 -8.24 1.31
CA LEU A 238 2.59 -6.96 1.30
C LEU A 238 2.85 -6.43 -0.12
N SER A 239 2.97 -7.31 -1.11
CA SER A 239 3.10 -6.90 -2.52
C SER A 239 1.81 -6.31 -3.11
N ARG A 240 0.66 -6.55 -2.48
CA ARG A 240 -0.67 -6.18 -2.94
C ARG A 240 -1.31 -5.02 -2.15
N ILE A 241 -0.62 -4.54 -1.13
CA ILE A 241 -1.06 -3.39 -0.32
C ILE A 241 -0.03 -2.26 -0.37
N ARG A 242 -0.45 -1.02 -0.12
CA ARG A 242 0.46 0.13 -0.08
C ARG A 242 -0.02 1.19 0.91
N GLY A 243 0.87 1.65 1.79
CA GLY A 243 0.60 2.68 2.79
C GLY A 243 0.58 2.13 4.21
N ARG A 244 0.18 2.97 5.17
CA ARG A 244 0.13 2.56 6.58
C ARG A 244 -1.12 1.72 6.86
N ILE A 245 -0.99 0.41 6.78
CA ILE A 245 -2.08 -0.56 6.91
C ILE A 245 -1.70 -1.60 7.96
N ASN A 246 -2.54 -1.75 8.99
CA ASN A 246 -2.37 -2.78 10.00
C ASN A 246 -3.01 -4.10 9.52
N ILE A 247 -2.16 -5.08 9.26
CA ILE A 247 -2.52 -6.45 8.85
C ILE A 247 -1.95 -7.50 9.81
N ALA A 248 -1.69 -7.16 11.07
CA ALA A 248 -1.06 -8.07 12.03
C ALA A 248 -1.79 -9.42 12.16
N ARG A 249 -3.08 -9.45 11.87
CA ARG A 249 -3.91 -10.65 11.86
C ARG A 249 -4.74 -10.71 10.58
N ILE A 250 -4.74 -11.87 9.92
CA ILE A 250 -5.41 -12.13 8.66
C ILE A 250 -6.32 -13.35 8.77
N LEU A 251 -7.19 -13.59 7.80
CA LEU A 251 -7.85 -14.88 7.64
C LEU A 251 -6.93 -15.87 6.90
N ASN A 252 -6.99 -17.14 7.27
CA ASN A 252 -6.22 -18.20 6.62
C ASN A 252 -6.92 -18.81 5.40
N ASP A 253 -8.14 -18.40 5.12
CA ASP A 253 -8.96 -18.76 3.95
C ASP A 253 -10.01 -17.68 3.72
N GLY A 254 -10.74 -17.75 2.60
CA GLY A 254 -11.84 -16.83 2.30
C GLY A 254 -12.96 -16.87 3.34
N TYR A 255 -13.51 -15.68 3.67
CA TYR A 255 -14.74 -15.59 4.45
C TYR A 255 -15.89 -16.31 3.70
N PRO A 256 -16.74 -17.13 4.35
CA PRO A 256 -16.85 -17.33 5.80
C PRO A 256 -16.02 -18.48 6.37
N ALA A 257 -15.27 -19.22 5.59
CA ALA A 257 -14.53 -20.40 6.04
C ALA A 257 -13.25 -20.06 6.82
N GLY A 258 -12.63 -18.93 6.51
CA GLY A 258 -11.36 -18.49 7.07
C GLY A 258 -11.41 -18.25 8.58
N LYS A 259 -10.28 -18.53 9.23
CA LYS A 259 -10.06 -18.28 10.66
C LYS A 259 -8.90 -17.30 10.85
N PRO A 260 -8.94 -16.43 11.86
CA PRO A 260 -7.85 -15.50 12.14
C PRO A 260 -6.54 -16.23 12.44
N VAL A 261 -5.45 -15.75 11.82
CA VAL A 261 -4.06 -16.16 12.08
C VAL A 261 -3.17 -14.93 12.16
N GLU A 262 -2.22 -14.95 13.09
CA GLU A 262 -1.24 -13.87 13.24
C GLU A 262 -0.17 -13.95 12.17
N LEU A 263 0.18 -12.81 11.58
CA LEU A 263 1.40 -12.67 10.78
C LEU A 263 2.59 -12.42 11.70
N PRO A 264 3.79 -12.90 11.38
CA PRO A 264 5.00 -12.69 12.20
C PRO A 264 5.56 -11.25 12.02
N ILE A 265 4.74 -10.27 12.34
CA ILE A 265 5.09 -8.86 12.33
C ILE A 265 5.69 -8.48 13.68
N LEU A 266 6.86 -7.84 13.65
CA LEU A 266 7.54 -7.44 14.88
C LEU A 266 6.96 -6.14 15.46
N ASP A 267 7.07 -6.03 16.78
CA ASP A 267 6.76 -4.79 17.48
C ASP A 267 7.76 -3.68 17.13
N ALA A 268 7.35 -2.43 17.33
CA ALA A 268 8.19 -1.27 17.04
C ALA A 268 9.49 -1.21 17.86
N LEU A 269 9.57 -1.88 19.00
CA LEU A 269 10.77 -1.98 19.84
C LEU A 269 11.52 -3.29 19.56
N LEU A 270 12.64 -3.20 18.85
CA LEU A 270 13.43 -4.35 18.43
C LEU A 270 14.52 -4.72 19.43
N GLY A 271 14.79 -6.03 19.58
CA GLY A 271 15.88 -6.59 20.35
C GLY A 271 15.74 -8.11 20.52
N GLY A 272 16.88 -8.79 20.76
CA GLY A 272 16.89 -10.24 20.96
C GLY A 272 17.01 -11.04 19.68
N THR A 273 16.49 -12.27 19.68
CA THR A 273 16.69 -13.23 18.58
C THR A 273 15.49 -13.35 17.69
N ILE A 274 15.74 -13.34 16.38
CA ILE A 274 14.78 -13.61 15.31
C ILE A 274 15.18 -14.98 14.69
N ASP A 275 14.42 -16.02 14.99
CA ASP A 275 14.66 -17.41 14.53
C ASP A 275 13.62 -17.90 13.52
N LYS A 276 12.70 -17.03 13.10
CA LYS A 276 11.67 -17.28 12.08
C LYS A 276 11.54 -16.06 11.18
N ASP A 277 11.11 -16.30 9.94
CA ASP A 277 10.80 -15.22 9.00
C ASP A 277 9.85 -14.22 9.65
N SER A 278 10.25 -12.94 9.65
CA SER A 278 9.56 -11.86 10.35
C SER A 278 9.51 -10.59 9.50
N PHE A 279 8.55 -9.71 9.80
CA PHE A 279 8.28 -8.53 8.98
C PHE A 279 8.37 -7.24 9.80
N LEU A 280 9.03 -6.23 9.23
CA LEU A 280 8.92 -4.83 9.61
C LEU A 280 8.01 -4.13 8.60
N ILE A 281 6.83 -3.73 9.03
CA ILE A 281 5.82 -3.12 8.16
C ILE A 281 5.70 -1.61 8.37
N LEU A 282 5.27 -0.88 7.36
CA LEU A 282 5.19 0.57 7.40
C LEU A 282 4.24 1.10 8.49
N SER A 283 3.17 0.35 8.80
CA SER A 283 2.21 0.76 9.83
C SER A 283 2.83 0.90 11.23
N ASN A 284 3.84 0.08 11.55
CA ASN A 284 4.50 0.08 12.86
C ASN A 284 5.77 0.96 12.89
N SER A 285 6.15 1.54 11.72
CA SER A 285 7.31 2.43 11.61
C SER A 285 7.06 3.76 12.37
N PRO A 286 8.07 4.32 13.05
CA PRO A 286 9.46 3.87 13.09
C PRO A 286 9.72 2.71 14.05
N TYR A 287 10.62 1.79 13.67
CA TYR A 287 11.15 0.75 14.54
C TYR A 287 12.38 1.25 15.29
N LYS A 288 12.59 0.77 16.52
CA LYS A 288 13.72 1.18 17.33
C LYS A 288 14.53 -0.03 17.79
N VAL A 289 15.78 -0.12 17.37
CA VAL A 289 16.74 -1.12 17.84
C VAL A 289 17.27 -0.67 19.20
N ALA A 290 16.55 -1.04 20.28
CA ALA A 290 16.89 -0.68 21.65
C ALA A 290 17.87 -1.67 22.29
N LYS A 291 17.92 -2.90 21.79
CA LYS A 291 18.89 -3.95 22.11
C LYS A 291 19.37 -4.56 20.81
N ASP A 292 20.54 -5.19 20.85
CA ASP A 292 21.06 -5.89 19.68
C ASP A 292 20.07 -6.95 19.21
N VAL A 293 19.93 -7.08 17.88
CA VAL A 293 19.10 -8.07 17.21
C VAL A 293 19.99 -9.11 16.59
N VAL A 294 19.67 -10.39 16.75
CA VAL A 294 20.36 -11.52 16.10
C VAL A 294 19.38 -12.30 15.24
N ILE A 295 19.64 -12.37 13.94
CA ILE A 295 18.85 -13.14 12.99
C ILE A 295 19.58 -14.47 12.74
N THR A 296 18.96 -15.58 13.10
CA THR A 296 19.59 -16.91 13.13
C THR A 296 18.63 -18.01 12.61
N GLY A 297 19.12 -19.25 12.53
CA GLY A 297 18.29 -20.40 12.12
C GLY A 297 17.81 -20.35 10.66
N GLY A 298 18.48 -19.59 9.80
CA GLY A 298 18.05 -19.40 8.42
C GLY A 298 16.88 -18.44 8.24
N ALA A 299 16.47 -17.74 9.30
CA ALA A 299 15.36 -16.78 9.26
C ALA A 299 15.69 -15.57 8.39
N THR A 300 14.65 -14.96 7.81
CA THR A 300 14.75 -13.73 7.03
C THR A 300 13.94 -12.62 7.70
N LEU A 301 14.59 -11.47 7.90
CA LEU A 301 13.91 -10.22 8.28
C LEU A 301 13.52 -9.45 7.01
N TYR A 302 12.24 -9.39 6.72
CA TYR A 302 11.69 -8.62 5.60
C TYR A 302 11.33 -7.22 6.05
N VAL A 303 11.77 -6.21 5.29
CA VAL A 303 11.52 -4.80 5.59
C VAL A 303 10.72 -4.18 4.45
N GLU A 304 9.53 -3.69 4.77
CA GLU A 304 8.63 -3.06 3.80
C GLU A 304 9.20 -1.69 3.33
N PRO A 305 8.92 -1.28 2.07
CA PRO A 305 9.28 0.05 1.59
C PRO A 305 8.78 1.19 2.49
N GLY A 306 9.64 2.21 2.70
CA GLY A 306 9.33 3.38 3.53
C GLY A 306 9.50 3.18 5.04
N VAL A 307 9.87 1.98 5.50
CA VAL A 307 10.16 1.71 6.92
C VAL A 307 11.37 2.50 7.38
N ILE A 308 11.27 3.05 8.59
CA ILE A 308 12.36 3.72 9.32
C ILE A 308 12.82 2.83 10.45
N ILE A 309 14.13 2.55 10.52
CA ILE A 309 14.78 1.81 11.60
C ILE A 309 15.74 2.77 12.32
N LEU A 310 15.45 3.04 13.58
CA LEU A 310 16.22 3.92 14.46
C LEU A 310 17.10 3.08 15.39
N TYR A 311 18.38 3.30 15.40
CA TYR A 311 19.32 2.58 16.26
C TYR A 311 19.66 3.40 17.50
N ASP A 312 19.53 2.81 18.68
CA ASP A 312 20.10 3.38 19.89
C ASP A 312 21.64 3.25 19.86
N GLN A 313 22.31 3.97 20.77
CA GLN A 313 23.76 4.04 20.80
C GLN A 313 24.42 2.65 20.92
N ASN A 314 25.42 2.39 20.08
CA ASN A 314 26.18 1.13 20.01
C ASN A 314 25.35 -0.12 19.66
N ARG A 315 24.18 0.04 19.03
CA ARG A 315 23.33 -1.09 18.63
C ARG A 315 23.66 -1.61 17.25
N VAL A 316 23.26 -2.87 17.00
CA VAL A 316 23.50 -3.57 15.73
C VAL A 316 22.39 -4.60 15.45
N ILE A 317 22.08 -4.83 14.18
CA ILE A 317 21.36 -6.01 13.71
C ILE A 317 22.41 -6.98 13.13
N THR A 318 22.53 -8.16 13.70
CA THR A 318 23.48 -9.20 13.27
C THR A 318 22.72 -10.31 12.52
N ALA A 319 23.03 -10.49 11.25
CA ALA A 319 22.67 -11.67 10.48
C ALA A 319 23.74 -12.76 10.74
N GLU A 320 23.46 -13.68 11.67
CA GLU A 320 24.41 -14.71 12.05
C GLU A 320 24.46 -15.81 10.96
N ASP A 321 23.36 -16.50 10.75
CA ASP A 321 23.14 -17.44 9.65
C ASP A 321 21.77 -17.22 8.96
N GLY A 322 21.10 -16.13 9.34
CA GLY A 322 19.91 -15.62 8.68
C GLY A 322 20.21 -14.51 7.69
N GLY A 323 19.20 -13.73 7.30
CA GLY A 323 19.35 -12.66 6.32
C GLY A 323 18.38 -11.51 6.49
N VAL A 324 18.58 -10.45 5.69
CA VAL A 324 17.72 -9.27 5.64
C VAL A 324 17.33 -8.99 4.19
N VAL A 325 16.05 -8.80 3.95
CA VAL A 325 15.52 -8.36 2.66
C VAL A 325 14.83 -7.01 2.85
N ALA A 326 15.56 -5.94 2.52
CA ALA A 326 15.12 -4.56 2.61
C ALA A 326 15.02 -3.97 1.19
N ARG A 327 13.82 -4.07 0.59
CA ARG A 327 13.57 -3.60 -0.78
C ARG A 327 12.69 -2.36 -0.76
N GLY A 328 13.31 -1.19 -0.62
CA GLY A 328 12.63 0.08 -0.83
C GLY A 328 12.33 0.36 -2.30
N THR A 329 11.78 1.52 -2.57
CA THR A 329 11.61 2.09 -3.91
C THR A 329 12.14 3.53 -3.92
N LYS A 330 12.28 4.12 -5.10
CA LYS A 330 12.74 5.51 -5.23
C LYS A 330 11.88 6.48 -4.40
N ASP A 331 10.56 6.25 -4.37
CA ASP A 331 9.60 7.11 -3.65
C ASP A 331 9.39 6.69 -2.19
N MET A 332 9.80 5.48 -1.82
CA MET A 332 9.63 4.88 -0.50
C MET A 332 10.91 4.18 -0.09
N SER A 333 11.97 4.96 0.10
CA SER A 333 13.26 4.44 0.57
C SER A 333 13.15 3.95 2.03
N ILE A 334 13.95 2.93 2.37
CA ILE A 334 14.07 2.42 3.74
C ILE A 334 15.18 3.20 4.42
N LEU A 335 14.90 3.79 5.59
CA LEU A 335 15.86 4.58 6.35
C LEU A 335 16.40 3.79 7.54
N LEU A 336 17.72 3.57 7.60
CA LEU A 336 18.45 3.01 8.74
C LEU A 336 19.35 4.10 9.31
N THR A 337 19.03 4.60 10.51
CA THR A 337 19.71 5.78 11.07
C THR A 337 19.73 5.77 12.60
N ALA A 338 20.42 6.71 13.20
CA ALA A 338 20.48 6.89 14.64
C ALA A 338 19.16 7.40 15.24
N SER A 339 18.85 7.02 16.47
CA SER A 339 17.65 7.45 17.19
C SER A 339 17.71 8.88 17.78
N GLY A 340 18.87 9.53 17.73
CA GLY A 340 19.07 10.87 18.29
C GLY A 340 18.53 12.00 17.41
N ALA A 341 18.17 13.13 18.00
CA ALA A 341 17.68 14.31 17.27
C ALA A 341 18.80 14.99 16.41
N THR A 342 20.04 14.91 16.86
CA THR A 342 21.24 15.46 16.16
C THR A 342 22.36 14.41 16.20
N PRO A 343 22.20 13.29 15.48
CA PRO A 343 23.17 12.23 15.54
C PRO A 343 24.50 12.64 14.88
N LEU A 344 25.60 12.13 15.45
CA LEU A 344 26.92 12.23 14.88
C LEU A 344 27.31 10.91 14.21
N PRO A 345 28.21 10.92 13.21
CA PRO A 345 28.79 9.70 12.67
C PRO A 345 29.36 8.81 13.78
N GLY A 346 29.10 7.50 13.74
CA GLY A 346 29.51 6.56 14.76
C GLY A 346 28.55 6.43 15.95
N PHE A 347 27.33 6.91 15.85
CA PHE A 347 26.35 6.82 16.94
C PHE A 347 25.98 5.37 17.27
N TYR A 348 25.86 4.50 16.28
CA TYR A 348 25.58 3.09 16.46
C TYR A 348 26.62 2.22 15.73
N SER A 349 26.75 0.95 16.11
CA SER A 349 27.82 0.10 15.63
C SER A 349 27.69 -0.20 14.13
N SER A 350 26.66 -0.94 13.74
CA SER A 350 26.40 -1.23 12.32
C SER A 350 24.91 -1.35 12.05
N ALA A 351 24.49 -0.94 10.86
CA ALA A 351 23.12 -1.18 10.44
C ALA A 351 22.87 -2.69 10.32
N VAL A 352 23.75 -3.39 9.57
CA VAL A 352 23.72 -4.85 9.53
C VAL A 352 25.14 -5.41 9.54
N ARG A 353 25.36 -6.42 10.40
CA ARG A 353 26.58 -7.22 10.47
C ARG A 353 26.31 -8.65 10.04
N PHE A 354 27.13 -9.19 9.13
CA PHE A 354 27.06 -10.56 8.63
C PHE A 354 28.23 -11.37 9.22
N THR A 355 27.96 -12.37 10.07
CA THR A 355 29.03 -13.06 10.82
C THR A 355 29.28 -14.48 10.39
N LYS A 356 28.37 -15.12 9.68
CA LYS A 356 28.51 -16.49 9.17
C LYS A 356 28.05 -16.61 7.73
N LEU A 357 28.49 -17.66 7.04
CA LEU A 357 27.96 -18.05 5.74
C LEU A 357 26.51 -18.48 5.90
N THR A 358 25.62 -17.95 5.09
CA THR A 358 24.19 -18.29 5.06
C THR A 358 23.75 -18.63 3.63
N LYS A 359 22.72 -19.45 3.53
CA LYS A 359 22.03 -19.70 2.25
C LYS A 359 20.97 -18.63 1.96
N VAL A 360 20.68 -17.76 2.94
CA VAL A 360 19.72 -16.67 2.78
C VAL A 360 20.39 -15.54 2.00
N ASN A 361 19.81 -15.17 0.87
CA ASN A 361 20.29 -14.05 0.08
C ASN A 361 19.78 -12.74 0.66
N SER A 362 20.68 -11.94 1.25
CA SER A 362 20.34 -10.62 1.77
C SER A 362 20.36 -9.57 0.66
N VAL A 363 19.35 -8.71 0.64
CA VAL A 363 19.18 -7.68 -0.40
C VAL A 363 18.84 -6.35 0.25
N PHE A 364 19.56 -5.31 -0.16
CA PHE A 364 19.28 -3.92 0.22
C PHE A 364 19.16 -3.09 -1.05
N SER A 365 17.97 -2.56 -1.30
CA SER A 365 17.74 -1.67 -2.44
C SER A 365 16.94 -0.45 -2.01
N TYR A 366 17.31 0.72 -2.53
CA TYR A 366 16.75 2.01 -2.12
C TYR A 366 16.76 2.19 -0.60
N CYS A 367 17.90 1.86 0.02
CA CYS A 367 18.15 2.07 1.44
C CYS A 367 19.00 3.33 1.66
N ILE A 368 18.68 4.09 2.70
CA ILE A 368 19.49 5.20 3.20
C ILE A 368 20.08 4.76 4.52
N VAL A 369 21.41 4.71 4.63
CA VAL A 369 22.12 4.24 5.84
C VAL A 369 23.10 5.32 6.32
N LYS A 370 22.84 5.87 7.51
CA LYS A 370 23.62 7.01 8.05
C LYS A 370 23.97 6.85 9.52
N TYR A 371 25.09 7.48 9.91
CA TYR A 371 25.53 7.68 11.29
C TYR A 371 25.97 6.42 12.03
N ALA A 372 26.25 5.32 11.34
CA ALA A 372 26.90 4.15 11.91
C ALA A 372 28.40 4.39 12.12
N GLU A 373 29.05 3.53 12.92
CA GLU A 373 30.49 3.34 12.78
C GLU A 373 30.78 2.75 11.41
N THR A 374 30.19 1.61 11.09
CA THR A 374 30.24 0.94 9.78
C THR A 374 28.83 0.58 9.34
N ALA A 375 28.37 1.09 8.20
CA ALA A 375 26.99 0.82 7.79
C ALA A 375 26.74 -0.69 7.57
N PHE A 376 27.60 -1.37 6.80
CA PHE A 376 27.53 -2.81 6.58
C PHE A 376 28.88 -3.47 6.94
N ASP A 377 28.91 -4.31 7.97
CA ASP A 377 30.09 -5.07 8.42
C ASP A 377 29.94 -6.53 7.96
N ILE A 378 30.64 -6.89 6.87
CA ILE A 378 30.44 -8.15 6.16
C ILE A 378 31.66 -9.05 6.36
N HIS A 379 31.55 -10.04 7.27
CA HIS A 379 32.62 -11.02 7.47
C HIS A 379 32.52 -12.15 6.43
N TYR A 380 31.32 -12.57 6.07
CA TYR A 380 31.05 -13.64 5.12
C TYR A 380 29.78 -13.33 4.32
N GLY A 381 29.65 -13.99 3.17
CA GLY A 381 28.42 -13.92 2.37
C GLY A 381 28.48 -12.94 1.21
N THR A 382 27.39 -12.91 0.47
CA THR A 382 27.27 -12.19 -0.81
C THR A 382 26.04 -11.30 -0.85
N PRO A 383 25.83 -10.40 0.13
CA PRO A 383 24.66 -9.52 0.09
C PRO A 383 24.68 -8.63 -1.15
N GLU A 384 23.49 -8.36 -1.70
CA GLU A 384 23.31 -7.39 -2.78
C GLU A 384 22.91 -6.04 -2.19
N ILE A 385 23.68 -4.98 -2.53
CA ILE A 385 23.39 -3.60 -2.12
C ILE A 385 23.29 -2.77 -3.40
N SER A 386 22.12 -2.20 -3.65
CA SER A 386 21.88 -1.47 -4.88
C SER A 386 20.98 -0.25 -4.68
N HIS A 387 21.14 0.75 -5.54
CA HIS A 387 20.31 1.97 -5.50
C HIS A 387 20.17 2.52 -4.07
N SER A 388 21.28 2.55 -3.31
CA SER A 388 21.28 2.92 -1.90
C SER A 388 22.18 4.12 -1.65
N HIS A 389 21.86 4.91 -0.60
CA HIS A 389 22.64 6.05 -0.16
C HIS A 389 23.31 5.72 1.18
N ILE A 390 24.64 5.59 1.18
CA ILE A 390 25.43 5.20 2.35
C ILE A 390 26.30 6.37 2.75
N ALA A 391 25.98 7.03 3.86
CA ALA A 391 26.54 8.34 4.15
C ALA A 391 26.85 8.58 5.62
N MET A 392 27.83 9.45 5.86
CA MET A 392 28.13 9.99 7.21
C MET A 392 28.41 8.88 8.24
N ASN A 393 29.10 7.81 7.84
CA ASN A 393 29.55 6.77 8.75
C ASN A 393 30.99 7.07 9.21
N SER A 394 31.34 6.79 10.48
CA SER A 394 32.59 7.28 11.08
C SER A 394 33.80 6.44 10.76
N GLN A 395 33.64 5.14 10.46
CA GLN A 395 34.75 4.26 10.09
C GLN A 395 34.68 3.88 8.62
N SER A 396 33.57 3.25 8.17
CA SER A 396 33.38 2.92 6.77
C SER A 396 31.91 2.81 6.37
N GLY A 397 31.63 3.03 5.08
CA GLY A 397 30.34 2.67 4.52
C GLY A 397 30.16 1.15 4.51
N ILE A 398 31.09 0.42 3.93
CA ILE A 398 31.07 -1.05 3.88
C ILE A 398 32.44 -1.59 4.28
N PHE A 399 32.47 -2.53 5.21
CA PHE A 399 33.67 -3.26 5.57
C PHE A 399 33.53 -4.73 5.15
N CYS A 400 34.38 -5.17 4.24
CA CYS A 400 34.47 -6.54 3.75
C CYS A 400 35.69 -7.23 4.31
N ARG A 401 35.52 -8.40 4.95
CA ARG A 401 36.62 -9.21 5.48
C ARG A 401 36.37 -10.70 5.24
N ASN A 402 37.40 -11.52 5.52
CA ASN A 402 37.38 -12.95 5.27
C ASN A 402 37.02 -13.29 3.81
N ASP A 403 35.91 -14.00 3.59
CA ASP A 403 35.41 -14.41 2.26
C ASP A 403 34.20 -13.58 1.79
N ALA A 404 34.03 -12.36 2.31
CA ALA A 404 32.94 -11.48 1.92
C ALA A 404 33.00 -11.12 0.43
N ALA A 405 31.90 -11.29 -0.30
CA ALA A 405 31.82 -10.97 -1.72
C ALA A 405 30.49 -10.26 -2.08
N PRO A 406 30.21 -9.09 -1.45
CA PRO A 406 28.99 -8.35 -1.77
C PRO A 406 29.00 -7.83 -3.20
N LYS A 407 27.82 -7.69 -3.78
CA LYS A 407 27.59 -6.98 -5.04
C LYS A 407 27.00 -5.61 -4.76
N ILE A 408 27.73 -4.55 -5.15
CA ILE A 408 27.40 -3.16 -4.82
C ILE A 408 27.24 -2.37 -6.12
N THR A 409 26.01 -1.92 -6.41
CA THR A 409 25.73 -1.27 -7.69
C THR A 409 24.76 -0.10 -7.54
N TYR A 410 24.88 0.90 -8.43
CA TYR A 410 23.96 2.04 -8.54
C TYR A 410 23.71 2.75 -7.19
N SER A 411 24.73 2.80 -6.34
CA SER A 411 24.65 3.38 -5.01
C SER A 411 25.54 4.62 -4.89
N THR A 412 25.18 5.54 -4.00
CA THR A 412 25.98 6.72 -3.70
C THR A 412 26.59 6.60 -2.32
N PHE A 413 27.90 6.77 -2.24
CA PHE A 413 28.68 6.86 -1.01
C PHE A 413 29.07 8.31 -0.76
N PHE A 414 28.66 8.87 0.38
CA PHE A 414 28.83 10.28 0.66
C PHE A 414 29.32 10.57 2.08
N ASN A 415 30.42 11.35 2.21
CA ASN A 415 30.95 11.79 3.50
C ASN A 415 31.22 10.65 4.50
N ASN A 416 31.66 9.48 4.07
CA ASN A 416 32.13 8.43 4.98
C ASN A 416 33.57 8.74 5.38
N SER A 417 33.85 8.77 6.68
CA SER A 417 35.17 9.08 7.23
C SER A 417 35.96 7.81 7.56
N GLY A 418 37.04 7.94 8.35
CA GLY A 418 37.90 6.82 8.72
C GLY A 418 38.48 6.08 7.52
N GLU A 419 38.08 4.85 7.31
CA GLU A 419 38.55 4.02 6.18
C GLU A 419 37.78 4.30 4.87
N GLY A 420 36.82 5.24 4.90
CA GLY A 420 36.07 5.73 3.74
C GLY A 420 34.85 4.93 3.33
N ALA A 421 34.56 4.91 2.03
CA ALA A 421 33.30 4.29 1.56
C ALA A 421 33.35 2.76 1.63
N ILE A 422 34.42 2.12 1.14
CA ILE A 422 34.58 0.66 1.12
C ILE A 422 35.98 0.27 1.59
N LEU A 423 36.04 -0.57 2.62
CA LEU A 423 37.24 -1.23 3.08
C LEU A 423 37.16 -2.73 2.77
N SER A 424 38.20 -3.28 2.11
CA SER A 424 38.29 -4.71 1.76
C SER A 424 39.61 -5.28 2.30
N VAL A 425 39.51 -6.33 3.12
CA VAL A 425 40.68 -6.99 3.71
C VAL A 425 40.62 -8.52 3.56
N GLY A 426 41.75 -9.18 3.64
CA GLY A 426 41.86 -10.65 3.61
C GLY A 426 41.54 -11.24 2.24
N MET A 427 40.62 -12.20 2.19
CA MET A 427 40.17 -12.89 0.97
C MET A 427 38.89 -12.30 0.38
N SER A 428 38.44 -11.15 0.90
CA SER A 428 37.21 -10.52 0.43
C SER A 428 37.37 -10.01 -1.02
N LYS A 429 36.29 -10.15 -1.78
CA LYS A 429 36.21 -9.81 -3.22
C LYS A 429 34.90 -9.11 -3.60
N PRO A 430 34.65 -7.92 -3.08
CA PRO A 430 33.46 -7.16 -3.46
C PRO A 430 33.47 -6.84 -4.96
N VAL A 431 32.29 -6.85 -5.57
CA VAL A 431 32.03 -6.36 -6.93
C VAL A 431 31.37 -5.01 -6.82
N VAL A 432 32.03 -3.95 -7.33
CA VAL A 432 31.64 -2.56 -7.07
C VAL A 432 31.53 -1.84 -8.41
N ASN A 433 30.33 -1.73 -8.96
CA ASN A 433 30.14 -1.16 -10.29
C ASN A 433 28.98 -0.15 -10.34
N TYR A 434 29.10 0.87 -11.17
CA TYR A 434 28.05 1.89 -11.41
C TYR A 434 27.67 2.67 -10.14
N ASN A 435 28.62 2.96 -9.26
CA ASN A 435 28.40 3.74 -8.04
C ASN A 435 28.99 5.15 -8.16
N ASN A 436 28.50 6.06 -7.33
CA ASN A 436 29.04 7.39 -7.14
C ASN A 436 29.78 7.48 -5.79
N PHE A 437 31.03 7.93 -5.81
CA PHE A 437 31.82 8.20 -4.61
C PHE A 437 32.06 9.70 -4.48
N LEU A 438 31.57 10.32 -3.39
CA LEU A 438 31.59 11.75 -3.18
C LEU A 438 32.08 12.09 -1.76
N ASN A 439 33.16 12.86 -1.65
CA ASN A 439 33.67 13.40 -0.39
C ASN A 439 33.93 12.34 0.71
N ASN A 440 34.28 11.11 0.35
CA ASN A 440 34.69 10.11 1.33
C ASN A 440 36.17 10.30 1.68
N ALA A 441 36.61 9.81 2.87
CA ALA A 441 38.03 9.80 3.21
C ALA A 441 38.85 9.01 2.17
N PHE A 442 38.29 7.85 1.78
CA PHE A 442 38.73 7.07 0.61
C PHE A 442 37.48 6.52 -0.08
N ALA A 443 37.50 6.37 -1.39
CA ALA A 443 36.42 5.69 -2.10
C ALA A 443 36.54 4.17 -1.90
N ILE A 444 37.71 3.59 -2.09
CA ILE A 444 37.98 2.16 -1.80
C ILE A 444 39.38 2.03 -1.21
N GLN A 445 39.50 1.31 -0.10
CA GLN A 445 40.73 0.79 0.42
C GLN A 445 40.81 -0.73 0.29
N ALA A 446 41.87 -1.26 -0.29
CA ALA A 446 42.07 -2.70 -0.46
C ALA A 446 43.38 -3.17 0.17
N PHE A 447 43.28 -3.99 1.21
CA PHE A 447 44.35 -4.76 1.81
C PHE A 447 44.18 -6.26 1.51
N SER A 448 43.60 -6.58 0.36
CA SER A 448 43.34 -7.94 -0.10
C SER A 448 44.38 -8.32 -1.16
N SER A 449 44.72 -9.62 -1.20
CA SER A 449 45.51 -10.20 -2.29
C SER A 449 44.65 -10.52 -3.54
N ILE A 450 43.34 -10.29 -3.47
CA ILE A 450 42.38 -10.56 -4.55
C ILE A 450 42.04 -9.22 -5.22
N CYS A 451 42.13 -9.20 -6.55
CA CYS A 451 41.74 -8.02 -7.32
C CYS A 451 40.24 -7.74 -7.22
N ILE A 452 39.89 -6.52 -6.83
CA ILE A 452 38.51 -6.03 -6.72
C ILE A 452 38.07 -5.49 -8.08
N ASP A 453 36.90 -5.94 -8.55
CA ASP A 453 36.26 -5.33 -9.73
C ASP A 453 35.50 -4.06 -9.32
N ALA A 454 36.10 -2.90 -9.63
CA ALA A 454 35.57 -1.57 -9.34
C ALA A 454 35.39 -0.72 -10.60
N ARG A 455 35.04 -1.37 -11.71
CA ARG A 455 34.86 -0.69 -13.00
C ARG A 455 33.55 0.07 -13.05
N HIS A 456 33.44 1.03 -13.97
CA HIS A 456 32.24 1.81 -14.24
C HIS A 456 31.71 2.60 -13.02
N ASN A 457 32.60 3.08 -12.15
CA ASN A 457 32.20 3.97 -11.07
C ASN A 457 32.58 5.43 -11.38
N TRP A 458 31.82 6.35 -10.81
CA TRP A 458 32.19 7.77 -10.74
C TRP A 458 32.93 8.03 -9.41
N TRP A 459 34.12 8.61 -9.52
CA TRP A 459 35.04 8.78 -8.38
C TRP A 459 35.08 10.22 -7.82
N GLY A 460 34.12 11.06 -8.19
CA GLY A 460 34.08 12.48 -7.85
C GLY A 460 34.84 13.35 -8.86
N ASN A 461 35.81 12.78 -9.57
CA ASN A 461 36.61 13.43 -10.60
C ASN A 461 36.81 12.51 -11.81
N SER A 462 37.16 13.08 -12.97
CA SER A 462 37.59 12.35 -14.16
C SER A 462 38.86 13.01 -14.77
N PRO A 463 39.97 12.32 -14.77
CA PRO A 463 40.27 11.00 -14.24
C PRO A 463 40.10 10.93 -12.72
N PRO A 464 39.98 9.70 -12.14
CA PRO A 464 39.95 9.51 -10.69
C PRO A 464 41.26 10.03 -10.03
N ASP A 465 41.10 10.65 -8.87
CA ASP A 465 42.26 11.08 -8.08
C ASP A 465 42.88 9.85 -7.36
N GLU A 466 44.15 9.60 -7.53
CA GLU A 466 44.84 8.45 -6.91
C GLU A 466 44.76 8.45 -5.38
N LYS A 467 44.63 9.63 -4.74
CA LYS A 467 44.47 9.72 -3.28
C LYS A 467 43.15 9.12 -2.77
N ASP A 468 42.11 9.02 -3.63
CA ASP A 468 40.81 8.49 -3.26
C ASP A 468 40.79 6.96 -3.29
N ILE A 469 41.81 6.33 -3.86
CA ILE A 469 41.92 4.88 -4.07
C ILE A 469 43.20 4.37 -3.46
N PHE A 470 43.11 3.67 -2.32
CA PHE A 470 44.25 3.08 -1.67
C PHE A 470 44.39 1.59 -2.05
N LYS A 471 45.56 1.22 -2.58
CA LYS A 471 45.90 -0.14 -3.02
C LYS A 471 47.09 -0.66 -2.22
N HIS A 472 47.00 -1.89 -1.76
CA HIS A 472 48.17 -2.59 -1.25
C HIS A 472 48.70 -3.54 -2.34
N GLY A 473 49.53 -3.03 -3.23
CA GLY A 473 50.01 -3.70 -4.45
C GLY A 473 49.37 -3.18 -5.73
N ASP A 474 50.03 -3.40 -6.88
CA ASP A 474 49.70 -2.72 -8.14
C ASP A 474 48.38 -3.15 -8.78
N ASP A 475 47.89 -4.38 -8.49
CA ASP A 475 46.70 -4.99 -9.16
C ASP A 475 45.51 -5.23 -8.25
N SER A 476 45.47 -4.66 -7.05
CA SER A 476 44.42 -4.98 -6.06
C SER A 476 43.05 -4.37 -6.37
N ILE A 477 42.93 -3.35 -7.23
CA ILE A 477 41.66 -2.74 -7.62
C ILE A 477 41.68 -2.43 -9.13
N ASN A 478 40.75 -3.04 -9.86
CA ASN A 478 40.50 -2.73 -11.27
C ASN A 478 39.45 -1.67 -11.41
N ILE A 479 39.83 -0.43 -11.80
CA ILE A 479 38.93 0.70 -11.95
C ILE A 479 38.55 1.00 -13.41
N ASN A 480 39.24 0.39 -14.39
CA ASN A 480 39.03 0.69 -15.80
C ASN A 480 38.03 -0.24 -16.47
N PRO A 481 37.08 0.32 -17.24
CA PRO A 481 36.85 1.74 -17.46
C PRO A 481 36.12 2.39 -16.27
N TRP A 482 36.36 3.69 -16.02
CA TRP A 482 35.58 4.51 -15.09
C TRP A 482 34.55 5.37 -15.83
N LEU A 483 33.63 6.00 -15.08
CA LEU A 483 32.66 6.95 -15.62
C LEU A 483 33.28 8.37 -15.65
N GLU A 484 33.00 9.12 -16.72
CA GLU A 484 33.42 10.50 -16.88
C GLU A 484 32.50 11.52 -16.18
N LYS A 485 31.33 11.07 -15.77
CA LYS A 485 30.29 11.84 -15.04
C LYS A 485 29.56 10.93 -14.06
N PRO A 486 28.85 11.49 -13.07
CA PRO A 486 28.07 10.70 -12.14
C PRO A 486 27.09 9.72 -12.83
N GLU A 487 26.91 8.56 -12.23
CA GLU A 487 25.90 7.58 -12.66
C GLU A 487 24.50 8.09 -12.29
N ASP A 488 23.68 8.35 -13.31
CA ASP A 488 22.36 8.95 -13.14
C ASP A 488 21.34 8.01 -12.43
N LYS A 489 21.60 6.69 -12.49
CA LYS A 489 20.76 5.69 -11.83
C LYS A 489 21.17 5.43 -10.38
N ALA A 490 22.32 5.91 -9.95
CA ALA A 490 22.75 5.78 -8.57
C ALA A 490 21.84 6.62 -7.66
N PHE A 491 21.27 5.96 -6.66
CA PHE A 491 20.31 6.60 -5.76
C PHE A 491 21.02 7.56 -4.82
N GLN A 492 20.49 8.76 -4.71
CA GLN A 492 20.93 9.79 -3.79
C GLN A 492 19.69 10.35 -3.06
N GLU A 493 19.86 10.59 -1.74
CA GLU A 493 18.85 11.21 -0.88
C GLU A 493 18.56 12.65 -1.29
#